data_d6bac3814212a34e697e00557e0e049a
#
_entry.id   d6bac3814212a34e697e00557e0e049a
#
_cell.length_a   1.000
_cell.length_b   1.000
_cell.length_c   1.000
_cell.angle_alpha   90.00
_cell.angle_beta   90.00
_cell.angle_gamma   90.00
#
_symmetry.space_group_name_H-M   'P 1'
#
loop_
_entity.id
_entity.type
_entity.pdbx_description
1 polymer ?
#
loop_
_entity_poly.entity_id
_entity_poly.type
_entity_poly.pdbx_seq_one_letter_code
_entity_poly.pdbx_strand_id
1 'polypeptide(L)'
;MSNGKIIGVAIATLIIGIAIGFVIPTDSGIEQTTSQSVQTESVDYGIDKITIGFIPSEKADELTPKAESLAEFLESEFDGKVEVDIVVPSNYETIIEGLRFGHIHAAFMDTGPGWIAHDRANAEVVMAEVKKGKVGYYATVWQRADSNYSSIDEAIGNKVAFTSITGSSGFIRPIGTLVDRGLITVEGDDIVALKQALDDSFEYHAFGGGYKAALELLLNGSVEMAFGSDIAPEKYLTIEQQAQLKKVDTLGLVPSHVFVVSDDLSSYTKQHLVDSMVKLNHQDNNQILKDVYGADA
;
A
#
# COMPACT_ATOMS: atom_id res chain seq x y z
N MET A 1 34.28 28.15 32.17
CA MET A 1 33.94 27.34 33.36
C MET A 1 32.46 27.01 33.24
N SER A 2 32.08 25.84 32.81
CA SER A 2 30.78 25.22 33.05
C SER A 2 30.84 23.76 32.63
N ASN A 3 30.60 22.88 33.58
CA ASN A 3 30.76 21.43 33.46
C ASN A 3 29.60 20.81 32.69
N GLY A 4 29.92 20.15 31.59
CA GLY A 4 29.01 19.22 30.90
C GLY A 4 28.98 17.86 31.62
N LYS A 5 27.83 17.46 32.12
CA LYS A 5 27.60 16.11 32.67
C LYS A 5 27.31 15.14 31.52
N ILE A 6 28.20 14.17 31.37
CA ILE A 6 28.00 13.00 30.50
C ILE A 6 27.13 12.01 31.28
N ILE A 7 25.94 11.69 30.77
CA ILE A 7 25.11 10.61 31.30
C ILE A 7 25.49 9.35 30.53
N GLY A 8 26.18 8.44 31.21
CA GLY A 8 26.50 7.13 30.69
C GLY A 8 25.28 6.21 30.79
N VAL A 9 24.90 5.64 29.66
CA VAL A 9 23.91 4.54 29.58
C VAL A 9 24.66 3.24 29.87
N ALA A 10 24.33 2.61 30.99
CA ALA A 10 24.84 1.28 31.33
C ALA A 10 24.06 0.20 30.57
N ILE A 11 24.71 -0.48 29.64
CA ILE A 11 24.19 -1.69 29.02
C ILE A 11 24.47 -2.85 29.99
N ALA A 12 23.41 -3.38 30.60
CA ALA A 12 23.49 -4.60 31.41
C ALA A 12 23.48 -5.82 30.49
N THR A 13 24.65 -6.37 30.24
CA THR A 13 24.80 -7.66 29.54
C THR A 13 24.53 -8.79 30.54
N LEU A 14 23.41 -9.49 30.39
CA LEU A 14 23.08 -10.67 31.17
C LEU A 14 23.89 -11.87 30.61
N ILE A 15 24.96 -12.25 31.29
CA ILE A 15 25.71 -13.49 30.99
C ILE A 15 25.05 -14.63 31.78
N ILE A 16 24.34 -15.50 31.06
CA ILE A 16 23.86 -16.76 31.64
C ILE A 16 25.03 -17.78 31.59
N GLY A 17 25.66 -17.99 32.72
CA GLY A 17 26.69 -18.99 32.87
C GLY A 17 26.10 -20.40 32.87
N ILE A 18 26.48 -21.20 31.87
CA ILE A 18 26.22 -22.65 31.86
C ILE A 18 27.28 -23.31 32.75
N ALA A 19 26.89 -23.76 33.94
CA ALA A 19 27.73 -24.59 34.78
C ALA A 19 27.65 -26.04 34.26
N ILE A 20 28.71 -26.51 33.61
CA ILE A 20 28.89 -27.94 33.30
C ILE A 20 29.45 -28.65 34.55
N GLY A 21 28.56 -29.28 35.28
CA GLY A 21 28.95 -30.15 36.39
C GLY A 21 29.36 -31.55 35.86
N PHE A 22 30.63 -31.89 35.98
CA PHE A 22 31.08 -33.28 35.82
C PHE A 22 30.67 -34.09 37.06
N VAL A 23 29.76 -35.05 36.90
CA VAL A 23 29.44 -36.05 37.94
C VAL A 23 30.15 -37.33 37.60
N ILE A 24 31.02 -37.80 38.55
CA ILE A 24 31.66 -39.12 38.50
C ILE A 24 30.63 -40.15 38.98
N PRO A 25 30.38 -41.25 38.25
CA PRO A 25 29.38 -42.21 38.67
C PRO A 25 29.91 -43.11 39.79
N THR A 26 29.24 -43.13 40.93
CA THR A 26 29.28 -44.22 41.89
C THR A 26 27.97 -44.97 41.86
N ASP A 27 28.07 -46.23 41.76
CA ASP A 27 27.12 -47.32 41.51
C ASP A 27 25.79 -47.26 42.34
N SER A 28 24.73 -47.81 41.73
CA SER A 28 23.44 -48.24 42.30
C SER A 28 22.33 -47.18 42.50
N GLY A 29 21.42 -47.12 41.53
CA GLY A 29 20.09 -46.53 41.70
C GLY A 29 19.45 -46.20 40.34
N ILE A 30 18.45 -47.00 39.94
CA ILE A 30 17.62 -46.69 38.76
C ILE A 30 16.78 -45.48 39.11
N GLU A 31 17.23 -44.28 38.76
CA GLU A 31 16.36 -43.08 38.75
C GLU A 31 15.71 -42.95 37.36
N GLN A 32 14.39 -43.03 37.38
CA GLN A 32 13.56 -42.68 36.23
C GLN A 32 13.87 -41.26 35.82
N THR A 33 14.55 -41.07 34.70
CA THR A 33 14.68 -39.78 34.03
C THR A 33 13.31 -39.37 33.52
N THR A 34 12.63 -38.54 34.29
CA THR A 34 11.43 -37.85 33.83
C THR A 34 11.84 -36.93 32.68
N SER A 35 11.60 -37.34 31.46
CA SER A 35 11.69 -36.47 30.30
C SER A 35 10.69 -35.33 30.52
N GLN A 36 11.17 -34.16 30.98
CA GLN A 36 10.40 -32.93 30.86
C GLN A 36 10.22 -32.68 29.37
N SER A 37 9.01 -32.98 28.89
CA SER A 37 8.54 -32.46 27.61
C SER A 37 8.61 -30.95 27.72
N VAL A 38 9.46 -30.32 26.94
CA VAL A 38 9.42 -28.89 26.71
C VAL A 38 8.04 -28.67 26.06
N GLN A 39 7.05 -28.23 26.85
CA GLN A 39 5.81 -27.71 26.33
C GLN A 39 6.20 -26.44 25.58
N THR A 40 6.22 -26.51 24.26
CA THR A 40 6.20 -25.33 23.42
C THR A 40 4.87 -24.65 23.72
N GLU A 41 4.88 -23.57 24.51
CA GLU A 41 3.69 -22.73 24.69
C GLU A 41 3.17 -22.37 23.30
N SER A 42 1.94 -22.76 23.03
CA SER A 42 1.32 -22.40 21.76
C SER A 42 1.13 -20.88 21.73
N VAL A 43 1.77 -20.23 20.78
CA VAL A 43 1.60 -18.79 20.56
C VAL A 43 0.13 -18.51 20.30
N ASP A 44 -0.43 -17.59 21.07
CA ASP A 44 -1.78 -17.06 20.88
C ASP A 44 -1.67 -15.69 20.18
N TYR A 45 -2.21 -15.60 18.98
CA TYR A 45 -2.22 -14.36 18.20
C TYR A 45 -3.40 -13.45 18.57
N GLY A 46 -4.34 -13.91 19.41
CA GLY A 46 -5.53 -13.17 19.82
C GLY A 46 -6.55 -12.94 18.69
N ILE A 47 -6.39 -13.66 17.57
CA ILE A 47 -7.29 -13.62 16.42
C ILE A 47 -7.19 -14.97 15.68
N ASP A 48 -8.34 -15.46 15.20
CA ASP A 48 -8.42 -16.71 14.44
C ASP A 48 -8.37 -16.47 12.91
N LYS A 49 -8.62 -15.22 12.46
CA LYS A 49 -8.72 -14.89 11.06
C LYS A 49 -8.27 -13.46 10.77
N ILE A 50 -7.41 -13.29 9.77
CA ILE A 50 -7.01 -12.00 9.21
C ILE A 50 -7.61 -11.84 7.81
N THR A 51 -8.35 -10.77 7.57
CA THR A 51 -8.86 -10.40 6.24
C THR A 51 -8.01 -9.29 5.66
N ILE A 52 -7.44 -9.49 4.46
CA ILE A 52 -6.60 -8.51 3.77
C ILE A 52 -7.35 -7.97 2.56
N GLY A 53 -7.56 -6.66 2.54
CA GLY A 53 -8.15 -5.92 1.44
C GLY A 53 -7.12 -5.56 0.36
N PHE A 54 -7.53 -5.68 -0.90
CA PHE A 54 -6.69 -5.30 -2.05
C PHE A 54 -7.28 -4.16 -2.86
N ILE A 55 -6.39 -3.40 -3.48
CA ILE A 55 -6.71 -2.28 -4.37
C ILE A 55 -7.67 -2.74 -5.47
N PRO A 56 -8.77 -1.99 -5.73
CA PRO A 56 -9.70 -2.29 -6.82
C PRO A 56 -9.13 -1.88 -8.21
N SER A 57 -7.81 -2.01 -8.42
CA SER A 57 -7.12 -1.61 -9.65
C SER A 57 -7.09 -2.69 -10.74
N GLU A 58 -7.32 -3.94 -10.35
CA GLU A 58 -7.47 -5.10 -11.24
C GLU A 58 -8.85 -5.73 -11.04
N LYS A 59 -9.25 -6.58 -11.97
CA LYS A 59 -10.47 -7.35 -11.77
C LYS A 59 -10.25 -8.37 -10.66
N ALA A 60 -11.22 -8.53 -9.77
CA ALA A 60 -11.13 -9.45 -8.65
C ALA A 60 -10.84 -10.90 -9.10
N ASP A 61 -11.40 -11.32 -10.25
CA ASP A 61 -11.20 -12.62 -10.87
C ASP A 61 -9.75 -12.86 -11.36
N GLU A 62 -9.00 -11.79 -11.63
CA GLU A 62 -7.58 -11.87 -12.03
C GLU A 62 -6.64 -11.81 -10.80
N LEU A 63 -7.02 -11.05 -9.77
CA LEU A 63 -6.17 -10.82 -8.58
C LEU A 63 -6.31 -11.93 -7.54
N THR A 64 -7.52 -12.43 -7.30
CA THR A 64 -7.77 -13.44 -6.26
C THR A 64 -6.87 -14.68 -6.40
N PRO A 65 -6.73 -15.32 -7.58
CA PRO A 65 -5.85 -16.48 -7.72
C PRO A 65 -4.37 -16.17 -7.46
N LYS A 66 -3.91 -14.95 -7.76
CA LYS A 66 -2.54 -14.53 -7.49
C LYS A 66 -2.31 -14.29 -5.99
N ALA A 67 -3.33 -13.80 -5.30
CA ALA A 67 -3.26 -13.48 -3.89
C ALA A 67 -3.43 -14.71 -2.98
N GLU A 68 -3.93 -15.84 -3.50
CA GLU A 68 -4.00 -17.11 -2.76
C GLU A 68 -2.62 -17.54 -2.24
N SER A 69 -1.57 -17.41 -3.05
CA SER A 69 -0.20 -17.73 -2.64
C SER A 69 0.31 -16.85 -1.49
N LEU A 70 -0.15 -15.60 -1.41
CA LEU A 70 0.15 -14.72 -0.28
C LEU A 70 -0.61 -15.17 0.98
N ALA A 71 -1.88 -15.56 0.84
CA ALA A 71 -2.66 -16.07 1.97
C ALA A 71 -2.03 -17.33 2.55
N GLU A 72 -1.73 -18.34 1.71
CA GLU A 72 -1.06 -19.58 2.12
C GLU A 72 0.30 -19.32 2.79
N PHE A 73 1.09 -18.39 2.24
CA PHE A 73 2.37 -17.99 2.85
C PHE A 73 2.14 -17.41 4.25
N LEU A 74 1.24 -16.46 4.40
CA LEU A 74 0.96 -15.83 5.69
C LEU A 74 0.38 -16.84 6.70
N GLU A 75 -0.55 -17.70 6.31
CA GLU A 75 -1.05 -18.77 7.18
C GLU A 75 0.08 -19.64 7.71
N SER A 76 1.07 -19.99 6.86
CA SER A 76 2.24 -20.76 7.29
C SER A 76 3.10 -19.99 8.29
N GLU A 77 3.22 -18.67 8.16
CA GLU A 77 3.96 -17.82 9.09
C GLU A 77 3.26 -17.70 10.46
N PHE A 78 1.94 -17.86 10.47
CA PHE A 78 1.13 -17.94 11.70
C PHE A 78 0.97 -19.37 12.23
N ASP A 79 1.85 -20.32 11.84
CA ASP A 79 1.83 -21.73 12.26
C ASP A 79 0.50 -22.45 11.93
N GLY A 80 -0.24 -21.99 10.93
CA GLY A 80 -1.58 -22.48 10.57
C GLY A 80 -2.66 -22.22 11.63
N LYS A 81 -2.44 -21.28 12.56
CA LYS A 81 -3.38 -20.94 13.62
C LYS A 81 -4.29 -19.76 13.28
N VAL A 82 -3.94 -19.02 12.26
CA VAL A 82 -4.71 -17.87 11.78
C VAL A 82 -5.04 -18.10 10.32
N GLU A 83 -6.32 -18.11 9.99
CA GLU A 83 -6.82 -18.13 8.61
C GLU A 83 -6.58 -16.76 7.95
N VAL A 84 -6.17 -16.74 6.68
CA VAL A 84 -5.96 -15.50 5.93
C VAL A 84 -6.89 -15.43 4.72
N ASP A 85 -7.84 -14.53 4.77
CA ASP A 85 -8.76 -14.24 3.67
C ASP A 85 -8.30 -13.04 2.86
N ILE A 86 -8.45 -13.14 1.54
CA ILE A 86 -8.22 -12.03 0.62
C ILE A 86 -9.55 -11.53 0.07
N VAL A 87 -9.75 -10.22 0.12
CA VAL A 87 -10.92 -9.57 -0.45
C VAL A 87 -10.51 -8.45 -1.41
N VAL A 88 -11.22 -8.35 -2.54
CA VAL A 88 -11.01 -7.29 -3.54
C VAL A 88 -12.31 -6.49 -3.67
N PRO A 89 -12.54 -5.48 -2.82
CA PRO A 89 -13.72 -4.64 -2.91
C PRO A 89 -13.75 -3.81 -4.19
N SER A 90 -14.93 -3.33 -4.56
CA SER A 90 -15.12 -2.54 -5.78
C SER A 90 -14.58 -1.10 -5.69
N ASN A 91 -14.29 -0.61 -4.48
CA ASN A 91 -13.80 0.75 -4.24
C ASN A 91 -13.04 0.84 -2.92
N TYR A 92 -12.31 1.94 -2.73
CA TYR A 92 -11.50 2.19 -1.53
C TYR A 92 -12.35 2.46 -0.29
N GLU A 93 -13.52 3.06 -0.45
CA GLU A 93 -14.42 3.37 0.66
C GLU A 93 -14.83 2.11 1.41
N THR A 94 -15.10 1.01 0.68
CA THR A 94 -15.41 -0.30 1.27
C THR A 94 -14.23 -0.85 2.08
N ILE A 95 -12.99 -0.65 1.62
CA ILE A 95 -11.79 -1.05 2.37
C ILE A 95 -11.66 -0.22 3.64
N ILE A 96 -11.81 1.10 3.54
CA ILE A 96 -11.67 2.03 4.67
C ILE A 96 -12.71 1.74 5.75
N GLU A 97 -13.99 1.57 5.35
CA GLU A 97 -15.04 1.20 6.30
C GLU A 97 -14.83 -0.22 6.85
N GLY A 98 -14.31 -1.14 6.04
CA GLY A 98 -13.91 -2.48 6.51
C GLY A 98 -12.84 -2.43 7.59
N LEU A 99 -11.81 -1.61 7.44
CA LEU A 99 -10.78 -1.35 8.45
C LEU A 99 -11.38 -0.71 9.71
N ARG A 100 -12.28 0.27 9.52
CA ARG A 100 -12.92 0.99 10.62
C ARG A 100 -13.79 0.12 11.51
N PHE A 101 -14.46 -0.88 10.95
CA PHE A 101 -15.40 -1.75 11.66
C PHE A 101 -14.84 -3.15 11.92
N GLY A 102 -13.54 -3.38 11.73
CA GLY A 102 -12.91 -4.66 12.03
C GLY A 102 -13.29 -5.81 11.09
N HIS A 103 -13.80 -5.51 9.89
CA HIS A 103 -14.09 -6.50 8.85
C HIS A 103 -12.90 -6.77 7.92
N ILE A 104 -11.99 -5.80 7.83
CA ILE A 104 -10.71 -5.88 7.15
C ILE A 104 -9.64 -5.53 8.18
N HIS A 105 -8.59 -6.36 8.28
CA HIS A 105 -7.55 -6.23 9.30
C HIS A 105 -6.25 -5.64 8.76
N ALA A 106 -6.03 -5.77 7.46
CA ALA A 106 -4.94 -5.13 6.75
C ALA A 106 -5.35 -4.83 5.30
N ALA A 107 -4.69 -3.90 4.64
CA ALA A 107 -5.00 -3.63 3.24
C ALA A 107 -3.81 -3.05 2.47
N PHE A 108 -3.75 -3.41 1.20
CA PHE A 108 -2.93 -2.70 0.22
C PHE A 108 -3.75 -1.63 -0.47
N MET A 109 -3.23 -0.41 -0.52
CA MET A 109 -3.95 0.70 -1.13
C MET A 109 -3.01 1.79 -1.62
N ASP A 110 -3.52 2.66 -2.49
CA ASP A 110 -2.82 3.88 -2.86
C ASP A 110 -2.56 4.74 -1.62
N THR A 111 -1.52 5.55 -1.64
CA THR A 111 -1.13 6.40 -0.52
C THR A 111 -2.24 7.37 -0.09
N GLY A 112 -3.01 7.92 -1.04
CA GLY A 112 -4.14 8.79 -0.72
C GLY A 112 -5.22 8.09 0.12
N PRO A 113 -5.79 6.96 -0.36
CA PRO A 113 -6.69 6.14 0.43
C PRO A 113 -6.08 5.64 1.74
N GLY A 114 -4.77 5.30 1.76
CA GLY A 114 -4.05 4.90 2.98
C GLY A 114 -4.02 6.01 4.03
N TRP A 115 -3.83 7.27 3.60
CA TRP A 115 -3.93 8.41 4.50
C TRP A 115 -5.35 8.60 5.03
N ILE A 116 -6.39 8.44 4.18
CA ILE A 116 -7.79 8.51 4.61
C ILE A 116 -8.12 7.38 5.59
N ALA A 117 -7.59 6.16 5.37
CA ALA A 117 -7.74 5.04 6.30
C ALA A 117 -7.09 5.35 7.67
N HIS A 118 -5.93 6.00 7.67
CA HIS A 118 -5.30 6.47 8.91
C HIS A 118 -6.21 7.47 9.65
N ASP A 119 -6.73 8.48 8.96
CA ASP A 119 -7.55 9.54 9.55
C ASP A 119 -8.92 9.03 10.06
N ARG A 120 -9.58 8.15 9.30
CA ARG A 120 -10.96 7.73 9.57
C ARG A 120 -11.10 6.40 10.31
N ALA A 121 -10.12 5.52 10.16
CA ALA A 121 -10.14 4.17 10.71
C ALA A 121 -8.99 3.90 11.70
N ASN A 122 -8.18 4.90 12.06
CA ASN A 122 -6.97 4.77 12.85
C ASN A 122 -6.00 3.68 12.32
N ALA A 123 -6.09 3.36 11.03
CA ALA A 123 -5.22 2.37 10.43
C ALA A 123 -3.77 2.89 10.40
N GLU A 124 -2.82 2.02 10.67
CA GLU A 124 -1.40 2.34 10.68
C GLU A 124 -0.76 2.01 9.33
N VAL A 125 -0.06 2.96 8.71
CA VAL A 125 0.74 2.72 7.51
C VAL A 125 2.07 2.10 7.95
N VAL A 126 2.28 0.81 7.66
CA VAL A 126 3.43 0.06 8.16
C VAL A 126 4.50 -0.23 7.11
N MET A 127 4.14 -0.26 5.83
CA MET A 127 5.07 -0.53 4.72
C MET A 127 4.64 0.20 3.46
N ALA A 128 5.59 0.34 2.53
CA ALA A 128 5.36 0.77 1.16
C ALA A 128 6.07 -0.16 0.19
N GLU A 129 5.47 -0.44 -0.97
CA GLU A 129 6.10 -1.27 -1.99
C GLU A 129 7.32 -0.58 -2.62
N VAL A 130 8.28 -1.37 -3.06
CA VAL A 130 9.43 -0.92 -3.86
C VAL A 130 9.27 -1.45 -5.28
N LYS A 131 9.32 -0.56 -6.27
CA LYS A 131 9.31 -0.89 -7.70
C LYS A 131 10.50 -0.27 -8.42
N LYS A 132 11.27 -1.08 -9.14
CA LYS A 132 12.50 -0.64 -9.84
C LYS A 132 13.44 0.13 -8.90
N GLY A 133 13.57 -0.36 -7.65
CA GLY A 133 14.40 0.24 -6.60
C GLY A 133 13.89 1.59 -6.06
N LYS A 134 12.62 1.93 -6.27
CA LYS A 134 12.02 3.20 -5.83
C LYS A 134 10.74 2.94 -5.01
N VAL A 135 10.55 3.76 -3.98
CA VAL A 135 9.34 3.80 -3.15
C VAL A 135 8.33 4.84 -3.64
N GLY A 136 8.31 5.12 -4.93
CA GLY A 136 7.41 6.10 -5.52
C GLY A 136 7.54 6.19 -7.04
N TYR A 137 6.57 6.89 -7.62
CA TYR A 137 6.45 7.18 -9.05
C TYR A 137 5.98 8.63 -9.23
N TYR A 138 6.02 9.15 -10.46
CA TYR A 138 5.66 10.54 -10.68
C TYR A 138 4.21 10.69 -11.14
N ALA A 139 3.48 11.61 -10.51
CA ALA A 139 2.21 12.09 -11.06
C ALA A 139 2.50 12.86 -12.36
N THR A 140 1.76 12.53 -13.40
CA THR A 140 2.03 12.99 -14.77
C THR A 140 0.74 13.42 -15.45
N VAL A 141 0.83 14.49 -16.22
CA VAL A 141 -0.21 14.94 -17.15
C VAL A 141 0.13 14.40 -18.53
N TRP A 142 -0.80 13.71 -19.15
CA TRP A 142 -0.69 13.13 -20.49
C TRP A 142 -1.57 13.86 -21.49
N GLN A 143 -1.09 13.99 -22.72
CA GLN A 143 -1.83 14.48 -23.89
C GLN A 143 -1.59 13.53 -25.08
N ARG A 144 -2.41 13.68 -26.14
CA ARG A 144 -2.10 13.04 -27.40
C ARG A 144 -0.84 13.62 -28.04
N ALA A 145 -0.15 12.84 -28.82
CA ALA A 145 1.12 13.26 -29.48
C ALA A 145 0.95 14.45 -30.44
N ASP A 146 -0.24 14.63 -31.03
CA ASP A 146 -0.59 15.72 -31.93
C ASP A 146 -1.08 17.00 -31.22
N SER A 147 -1.34 16.98 -29.92
CA SER A 147 -1.67 18.15 -29.10
C SER A 147 -0.42 18.96 -28.72
N ASN A 148 -0.56 20.17 -28.22
CA ASN A 148 0.57 21.07 -27.92
C ASN A 148 0.47 21.77 -26.55
N TYR A 149 -0.20 21.13 -25.56
CA TYR A 149 -0.18 21.64 -24.19
C TYR A 149 1.19 21.53 -23.57
N SER A 150 1.58 22.46 -22.73
CA SER A 150 2.90 22.61 -22.13
C SER A 150 2.92 22.62 -20.61
N SER A 151 1.74 22.78 -19.98
CA SER A 151 1.59 22.85 -18.52
C SER A 151 0.24 22.27 -18.09
N ILE A 152 0.16 21.81 -16.86
CA ILE A 152 -1.12 21.44 -16.20
C ILE A 152 -2.09 22.62 -16.14
N ASP A 153 -1.59 23.84 -16.10
CA ASP A 153 -2.43 25.06 -16.01
C ASP A 153 -3.41 25.15 -17.19
N GLU A 154 -3.01 24.63 -18.34
CA GLU A 154 -3.85 24.57 -19.54
C GLU A 154 -4.96 23.50 -19.45
N ALA A 155 -5.04 22.75 -18.36
CA ALA A 155 -6.20 21.89 -18.10
C ALA A 155 -7.46 22.69 -17.75
N ILE A 156 -7.28 23.91 -17.19
CA ILE A 156 -8.41 24.79 -16.85
C ILE A 156 -9.17 25.20 -18.12
N GLY A 157 -10.49 25.02 -18.07
CA GLY A 157 -11.37 25.26 -19.21
C GLY A 157 -11.35 24.21 -20.30
N ASN A 158 -10.58 23.14 -20.15
CA ASN A 158 -10.49 22.03 -21.12
C ASN A 158 -11.14 20.75 -20.58
N LYS A 159 -11.22 19.71 -21.44
CA LYS A 159 -11.77 18.41 -21.10
C LYS A 159 -10.68 17.51 -20.53
N VAL A 160 -10.91 16.96 -19.36
CA VAL A 160 -9.90 16.18 -18.64
C VAL A 160 -10.41 14.82 -18.16
N ALA A 161 -9.51 13.85 -18.02
CA ALA A 161 -9.81 12.57 -17.39
C ALA A 161 -8.95 12.35 -16.15
N PHE A 162 -9.62 11.98 -15.08
CA PHE A 162 -9.03 11.51 -13.82
C PHE A 162 -9.14 9.99 -13.71
N THR A 163 -8.33 9.38 -12.85
CA THR A 163 -8.44 7.94 -12.55
C THR A 163 -9.61 7.64 -11.63
N SER A 164 -9.51 8.06 -10.38
CA SER A 164 -10.57 7.99 -9.37
C SER A 164 -10.44 9.19 -8.43
N ILE A 165 -11.50 9.51 -7.69
CA ILE A 165 -11.52 10.67 -6.78
C ILE A 165 -10.53 10.53 -5.60
N THR A 166 -10.13 9.31 -5.29
CA THR A 166 -9.14 9.00 -4.24
C THR A 166 -7.76 8.65 -4.82
N GLY A 167 -7.61 8.64 -6.15
CA GLY A 167 -6.35 8.27 -6.82
C GLY A 167 -5.25 9.29 -6.60
N SER A 168 -4.13 8.87 -6.03
CA SER A 168 -3.03 9.76 -5.61
C SER A 168 -2.43 10.54 -6.79
N SER A 169 -1.98 9.87 -7.85
CA SER A 169 -1.38 10.51 -9.02
C SER A 169 -2.38 10.94 -10.09
N GLY A 170 -3.54 10.29 -10.13
CA GLY A 170 -4.55 10.56 -11.14
C GLY A 170 -5.62 11.55 -10.72
N PHE A 171 -5.58 12.06 -9.48
CA PHE A 171 -6.53 13.05 -8.98
C PHE A 171 -5.96 13.94 -7.87
N ILE A 172 -5.59 13.38 -6.70
CA ILE A 172 -5.21 14.18 -5.51
C ILE A 172 -4.03 15.09 -5.83
N ARG A 173 -2.95 14.57 -6.41
CA ARG A 173 -1.78 15.36 -6.75
C ARG A 173 -2.05 16.40 -7.84
N PRO A 174 -2.72 16.08 -8.97
CA PRO A 174 -3.12 17.06 -9.96
C PRO A 174 -3.97 18.20 -9.39
N ILE A 175 -5.06 17.89 -8.70
CA ILE A 175 -5.96 18.89 -8.13
C ILE A 175 -5.25 19.73 -7.06
N GLY A 176 -4.50 19.07 -6.15
CA GLY A 176 -3.67 19.79 -5.17
C GLY A 176 -2.68 20.76 -5.83
N THR A 177 -2.07 20.37 -6.97
CA THR A 177 -1.17 21.26 -7.73
C THR A 177 -1.91 22.46 -8.30
N LEU A 178 -3.12 22.28 -8.84
CA LEU A 178 -3.92 23.39 -9.37
C LEU A 178 -4.44 24.30 -8.25
N VAL A 179 -4.80 23.76 -7.10
CA VAL A 179 -5.16 24.52 -5.90
C VAL A 179 -3.96 25.32 -5.37
N ASP A 180 -2.80 24.70 -5.23
CA ASP A 180 -1.56 25.37 -4.78
C ASP A 180 -1.14 26.52 -5.71
N ARG A 181 -1.45 26.42 -7.00
CA ARG A 181 -1.23 27.47 -8.00
C ARG A 181 -2.34 28.52 -8.02
N GLY A 182 -3.39 28.37 -7.22
CA GLY A 182 -4.54 29.29 -7.18
C GLY A 182 -5.44 29.24 -8.40
N LEU A 183 -5.38 28.16 -9.19
CA LEU A 183 -6.18 27.97 -10.41
C LEU A 183 -7.52 27.28 -10.14
N ILE A 184 -7.62 26.55 -9.03
CA ILE A 184 -8.86 25.98 -8.51
C ILE A 184 -9.04 26.46 -7.07
N THR A 185 -10.25 26.88 -6.74
CA THR A 185 -10.66 27.20 -5.36
C THR A 185 -11.77 26.25 -4.95
N VAL A 186 -11.60 25.55 -3.83
CA VAL A 186 -12.64 24.70 -3.24
C VAL A 186 -13.22 25.43 -2.05
N GLU A 187 -14.49 25.87 -2.15
CA GLU A 187 -15.19 26.59 -1.10
C GLU A 187 -15.96 25.65 -0.18
N GLY A 188 -15.23 24.96 0.70
CA GLY A 188 -15.76 23.97 1.64
C GLY A 188 -14.82 22.79 1.86
N ASP A 189 -15.22 21.86 2.72
CA ASP A 189 -14.45 20.70 3.13
C ASP A 189 -15.14 19.36 2.79
N ASP A 190 -16.19 19.41 1.96
CA ASP A 190 -16.98 18.26 1.57
C ASP A 190 -16.88 17.93 0.07
N ILE A 191 -17.42 16.77 -0.28
CA ILE A 191 -17.40 16.26 -1.67
C ILE A 191 -18.25 17.11 -2.62
N VAL A 192 -19.24 17.84 -2.11
CA VAL A 192 -20.12 18.68 -2.94
C VAL A 192 -19.35 19.92 -3.38
N ALA A 193 -18.65 20.59 -2.44
CA ALA A 193 -17.78 21.72 -2.73
C ALA A 193 -16.66 21.34 -3.73
N LEU A 194 -16.06 20.16 -3.56
CA LEU A 194 -15.05 19.65 -4.49
C LEU A 194 -15.63 19.44 -5.89
N LYS A 195 -16.79 18.79 -6.02
CA LYS A 195 -17.43 18.57 -7.32
C LYS A 195 -17.79 19.89 -8.01
N GLN A 196 -18.33 20.85 -7.26
CA GLN A 196 -18.62 22.16 -7.80
C GLN A 196 -17.37 22.85 -8.33
N ALA A 197 -16.26 22.81 -7.58
CA ALA A 197 -15.00 23.39 -8.02
C ALA A 197 -14.45 22.71 -9.32
N LEU A 198 -14.66 21.40 -9.49
CA LEU A 198 -14.30 20.72 -10.73
C LEU A 198 -15.20 21.16 -11.90
N ASP A 199 -16.52 21.25 -11.69
CA ASP A 199 -17.49 21.70 -12.70
C ASP A 199 -17.22 23.15 -13.15
N ASP A 200 -16.80 24.01 -12.22
CA ASP A 200 -16.46 25.41 -12.51
C ASP A 200 -15.09 25.57 -13.21
N SER A 201 -14.19 24.61 -13.04
CA SER A 201 -12.81 24.70 -13.52
C SER A 201 -12.57 24.05 -14.88
N PHE A 202 -13.33 23.02 -15.24
CA PHE A 202 -13.14 22.24 -16.47
C PHE A 202 -14.37 22.34 -17.38
N GLU A 203 -14.15 22.39 -18.71
CA GLU A 203 -15.26 22.26 -19.67
C GLU A 203 -16.00 20.93 -19.50
N TYR A 204 -15.21 19.87 -19.23
CA TYR A 204 -15.72 18.55 -18.94
C TYR A 204 -14.67 17.77 -18.12
N HIS A 205 -15.13 16.98 -17.18
CA HIS A 205 -14.26 16.05 -16.48
C HIS A 205 -14.89 14.68 -16.34
N ALA A 206 -14.06 13.63 -16.40
CA ALA A 206 -14.51 12.26 -16.25
C ALA A 206 -13.59 11.49 -15.29
N PHE A 207 -14.17 10.58 -14.52
CA PHE A 207 -13.44 9.59 -13.76
C PHE A 207 -13.48 8.25 -14.50
N GLY A 208 -12.32 7.78 -14.98
CA GLY A 208 -12.22 6.52 -15.71
C GLY A 208 -12.38 5.29 -14.81
N GLY A 209 -12.21 5.42 -13.50
CA GLY A 209 -12.18 4.31 -12.56
C GLY A 209 -10.79 3.65 -12.44
N GLY A 210 -9.82 4.06 -13.27
CA GLY A 210 -8.44 3.57 -13.24
C GLY A 210 -7.60 4.20 -14.35
N TYR A 211 -6.29 3.89 -14.35
CA TYR A 211 -5.33 4.47 -15.31
C TYR A 211 -5.66 4.14 -16.77
N LYS A 212 -5.98 2.86 -17.05
CA LYS A 212 -6.25 2.40 -18.41
C LYS A 212 -7.40 3.18 -19.04
N ALA A 213 -8.53 3.26 -18.35
CA ALA A 213 -9.72 3.91 -18.86
C ALA A 213 -9.52 5.43 -19.00
N ALA A 214 -8.81 6.09 -18.09
CA ALA A 214 -8.47 7.51 -18.24
C ALA A 214 -7.60 7.78 -19.48
N LEU A 215 -6.61 6.93 -19.74
CA LEU A 215 -5.77 7.02 -20.94
C LEU A 215 -6.54 6.66 -22.22
N GLU A 216 -7.50 5.74 -22.18
CA GLU A 216 -8.37 5.39 -23.31
C GLU A 216 -9.30 6.56 -23.68
N LEU A 217 -9.82 7.31 -22.69
CA LEU A 217 -10.58 8.55 -22.95
C LEU A 217 -9.72 9.60 -23.67
N LEU A 218 -8.45 9.68 -23.35
CA LEU A 218 -7.50 10.57 -24.03
C LEU A 218 -7.20 10.10 -25.45
N LEU A 219 -6.92 8.81 -25.64
CA LEU A 219 -6.60 8.23 -26.94
C LEU A 219 -7.74 8.33 -27.94
N ASN A 220 -8.98 8.16 -27.48
CA ASN A 220 -10.16 8.26 -28.35
C ASN A 220 -10.64 9.69 -28.61
N GLY A 221 -9.97 10.70 -28.01
CA GLY A 221 -10.27 12.11 -28.18
C GLY A 221 -11.47 12.63 -27.39
N SER A 222 -11.99 11.87 -26.43
CA SER A 222 -13.07 12.34 -25.53
C SER A 222 -12.60 13.46 -24.59
N VAL A 223 -11.31 13.47 -24.27
CA VAL A 223 -10.66 14.50 -23.44
C VAL A 223 -9.35 14.97 -24.08
N GLU A 224 -8.89 16.15 -23.67
CA GLU A 224 -7.62 16.74 -24.14
C GLU A 224 -6.43 16.35 -23.27
N MET A 225 -6.64 16.13 -21.99
CA MET A 225 -5.61 15.70 -21.04
C MET A 225 -6.12 14.58 -20.14
N ALA A 226 -5.20 13.70 -19.74
CA ALA A 226 -5.46 12.66 -18.73
C ALA A 226 -4.40 12.71 -17.64
N PHE A 227 -4.83 12.55 -16.40
CA PHE A 227 -3.97 12.52 -15.24
C PHE A 227 -3.69 11.08 -14.81
N GLY A 228 -2.44 10.81 -14.43
CA GLY A 228 -2.05 9.47 -14.03
C GLY A 228 -0.61 9.38 -13.56
N SER A 229 -0.04 8.18 -13.59
CA SER A 229 1.37 7.96 -13.27
C SER A 229 2.24 7.97 -14.54
N ASP A 230 3.53 8.25 -14.37
CA ASP A 230 4.52 8.19 -15.44
C ASP A 230 4.74 6.78 -15.99
N ILE A 231 4.42 5.75 -15.21
CA ILE A 231 4.53 4.33 -15.59
C ILE A 231 3.22 3.76 -16.16
N ALA A 232 2.11 4.47 -16.09
CA ALA A 232 0.80 3.95 -16.51
C ALA A 232 0.73 3.55 -18.00
N PRO A 233 1.26 4.32 -18.96
CA PRO A 233 1.25 3.90 -20.36
C PRO A 233 1.99 2.59 -20.59
N GLU A 234 3.18 2.40 -20.01
CA GLU A 234 3.95 1.16 -20.14
C GLU A 234 3.18 -0.05 -19.59
N LYS A 235 2.47 0.14 -18.47
CA LYS A 235 1.75 -0.95 -17.79
C LYS A 235 0.45 -1.35 -18.47
N TYR A 236 -0.28 -0.40 -19.07
CA TYR A 236 -1.67 -0.61 -19.46
C TYR A 236 -1.96 -0.48 -20.96
N LEU A 237 -1.01 0.01 -21.77
CA LEU A 237 -1.21 0.28 -23.19
C LEU A 237 -0.25 -0.49 -24.06
N THR A 238 -0.67 -0.77 -25.31
CA THR A 238 0.24 -1.33 -26.32
C THR A 238 1.30 -0.30 -26.75
N ILE A 239 2.39 -0.76 -27.36
CA ILE A 239 3.46 0.12 -27.86
C ILE A 239 2.93 1.17 -28.85
N GLU A 240 1.98 0.78 -29.71
CA GLU A 240 1.34 1.65 -30.70
C GLU A 240 0.48 2.73 -30.01
N GLN A 241 -0.19 2.39 -28.93
CA GLN A 241 -0.97 3.34 -28.13
C GLN A 241 -0.05 4.29 -27.33
N GLN A 242 1.03 3.77 -26.77
CA GLN A 242 2.05 4.60 -26.06
C GLN A 242 2.64 5.64 -26.99
N ALA A 243 2.93 5.29 -28.27
CA ALA A 243 3.46 6.23 -29.26
C ALA A 243 2.50 7.38 -29.62
N GLN A 244 1.19 7.25 -29.28
CA GLN A 244 0.19 8.29 -29.50
C GLN A 244 0.07 9.27 -28.32
N LEU A 245 0.87 9.07 -27.28
CA LEU A 245 0.87 9.90 -26.08
C LEU A 245 2.19 10.62 -25.90
N LYS A 246 2.11 11.80 -25.27
CA LYS A 246 3.29 12.50 -24.74
C LYS A 246 2.97 13.19 -23.41
N LYS A 247 4.00 13.41 -22.61
CA LYS A 247 3.87 14.13 -21.33
C LYS A 247 3.65 15.62 -21.58
N VAL A 248 2.75 16.20 -20.82
CA VAL A 248 2.60 17.65 -20.67
C VAL A 248 3.47 18.13 -19.53
N ASP A 249 3.28 17.52 -18.34
CA ASP A 249 3.90 17.98 -17.09
C ASP A 249 4.19 16.80 -16.17
N THR A 250 5.11 17.01 -15.22
CA THR A 250 5.41 16.07 -14.13
C THR A 250 5.20 16.79 -12.80
N LEU A 251 4.18 16.37 -12.04
CA LEU A 251 3.65 17.09 -10.88
C LEU A 251 4.35 16.75 -9.56
N GLY A 252 5.41 15.93 -9.61
CA GLY A 252 6.19 15.51 -8.47
C GLY A 252 5.99 14.04 -8.09
N LEU A 253 6.76 13.61 -7.09
CA LEU A 253 6.75 12.24 -6.60
C LEU A 253 5.45 11.96 -5.84
N VAL A 254 4.88 10.78 -6.11
CA VAL A 254 3.81 10.16 -5.35
C VAL A 254 4.38 8.90 -4.73
N PRO A 255 4.24 8.69 -3.42
CA PRO A 255 4.67 7.44 -2.80
C PRO A 255 4.00 6.22 -3.45
N SER A 256 4.69 5.09 -3.45
CA SER A 256 4.16 3.81 -3.92
C SER A 256 2.95 3.37 -3.09
N HIS A 257 2.28 2.30 -3.51
CA HIS A 257 1.22 1.71 -2.71
C HIS A 257 1.73 1.36 -1.33
N VAL A 258 0.85 1.48 -0.35
CA VAL A 258 1.16 1.23 1.07
C VAL A 258 0.39 0.01 1.57
N PHE A 259 0.96 -0.64 2.57
CA PHE A 259 0.28 -1.63 3.38
C PHE A 259 -0.13 -0.99 4.70
N VAL A 260 -1.40 -1.01 4.99
CA VAL A 260 -1.98 -0.48 6.22
C VAL A 260 -2.52 -1.62 7.07
N VAL A 261 -2.47 -1.45 8.38
CA VAL A 261 -2.93 -2.43 9.37
C VAL A 261 -3.94 -1.77 10.30
N SER A 262 -5.03 -2.48 10.60
CA SER A 262 -6.08 -2.02 11.51
C SER A 262 -5.55 -1.85 12.93
N ASP A 263 -6.13 -0.88 13.65
CA ASP A 263 -5.85 -0.69 15.08
C ASP A 263 -6.44 -1.79 15.97
N ASP A 264 -7.37 -2.57 15.46
CA ASP A 264 -7.99 -3.69 16.17
C ASP A 264 -7.04 -4.89 16.42
N LEU A 265 -5.97 -5.01 15.61
CA LEU A 265 -4.98 -6.07 15.83
C LEU A 265 -4.09 -5.74 17.04
N SER A 266 -3.78 -6.77 17.84
CA SER A 266 -2.81 -6.64 18.93
C SER A 266 -1.44 -6.17 18.39
N SER A 267 -0.67 -5.44 19.18
CA SER A 267 0.68 -5.02 18.77
C SER A 267 1.58 -6.21 18.40
N TYR A 268 1.40 -7.35 19.06
CA TYR A 268 2.11 -8.58 18.75
C TYR A 268 1.74 -9.12 17.36
N THR A 269 0.43 -9.19 17.05
CA THR A 269 -0.08 -9.67 15.78
C THR A 269 0.27 -8.74 14.63
N LYS A 270 0.18 -7.42 14.84
CA LYS A 270 0.66 -6.41 13.88
C LYS A 270 2.14 -6.63 13.53
N GLN A 271 2.99 -6.72 14.55
CA GLN A 271 4.43 -6.89 14.35
C GLN A 271 4.73 -8.21 13.64
N HIS A 272 4.06 -9.30 14.04
CA HIS A 272 4.24 -10.61 13.40
C HIS A 272 3.82 -10.58 11.91
N LEU A 273 2.69 -9.93 11.60
CA LEU A 273 2.25 -9.74 10.21
C LEU A 273 3.27 -8.93 9.40
N VAL A 274 3.79 -7.82 9.95
CA VAL A 274 4.82 -6.99 9.31
C VAL A 274 6.10 -7.79 9.07
N ASP A 275 6.59 -8.52 10.07
CA ASP A 275 7.80 -9.34 9.96
C ASP A 275 7.63 -10.45 8.90
N SER A 276 6.43 -11.06 8.83
CA SER A 276 6.09 -12.05 7.82
C SER A 276 6.07 -11.44 6.40
N MET A 277 5.47 -10.26 6.24
CA MET A 277 5.50 -9.55 4.96
C MET A 277 6.92 -9.19 4.52
N VAL A 278 7.79 -8.78 5.44
CA VAL A 278 9.21 -8.49 5.14
C VAL A 278 9.95 -9.73 4.62
N LYS A 279 9.59 -10.96 5.05
CA LYS A 279 10.18 -12.19 4.53
C LYS A 279 9.89 -12.44 3.04
N LEU A 280 8.89 -11.78 2.47
CA LEU A 280 8.65 -11.80 1.01
C LEU A 280 9.78 -11.16 0.19
N ASN A 281 10.66 -10.37 0.81
CA ASN A 281 11.85 -9.83 0.15
C ASN A 281 12.95 -10.88 -0.08
N HIS A 282 12.89 -12.04 0.57
CA HIS A 282 13.83 -13.13 0.34
C HIS A 282 13.59 -13.81 -1.01
N GLN A 283 14.66 -14.25 -1.67
CA GLN A 283 14.61 -14.82 -3.03
C GLN A 283 13.59 -15.95 -3.19
N ASP A 284 13.44 -16.80 -2.17
CA ASP A 284 12.53 -17.95 -2.20
C ASP A 284 11.04 -17.53 -2.24
N ASN A 285 10.70 -16.35 -1.70
CA ASN A 285 9.32 -15.87 -1.55
C ASN A 285 9.01 -14.65 -2.44
N ASN A 286 10.04 -14.04 -3.04
CA ASN A 286 9.88 -12.79 -3.82
C ASN A 286 8.97 -12.94 -5.04
N GLN A 287 8.75 -14.17 -5.54
CA GLN A 287 7.82 -14.41 -6.64
C GLN A 287 6.39 -14.04 -6.25
N ILE A 288 5.98 -14.24 -4.98
CA ILE A 288 4.66 -13.84 -4.49
C ILE A 288 4.43 -12.34 -4.66
N LEU A 289 5.42 -11.50 -4.26
CA LEU A 289 5.32 -10.05 -4.46
C LEU A 289 5.20 -9.65 -5.93
N LYS A 290 5.97 -10.31 -6.81
CA LYS A 290 5.94 -10.03 -8.24
C LYS A 290 4.61 -10.41 -8.86
N ASP A 291 4.05 -11.54 -8.48
CA ASP A 291 2.79 -12.06 -9.02
C ASP A 291 1.59 -11.22 -8.55
N VAL A 292 1.59 -10.82 -7.28
CA VAL A 292 0.50 -10.05 -6.66
C VAL A 292 0.59 -8.55 -7.00
N TYR A 293 1.78 -7.96 -6.92
CA TYR A 293 1.95 -6.49 -7.01
C TYR A 293 2.83 -6.02 -8.16
N GLY A 294 3.63 -6.92 -8.76
CA GLY A 294 4.73 -6.51 -9.62
C GLY A 294 5.75 -5.66 -8.88
N ALA A 295 5.89 -5.88 -7.56
CA ALA A 295 6.84 -5.19 -6.70
C ALA A 295 8.17 -5.98 -6.58
N ASP A 296 9.24 -5.27 -6.23
CA ASP A 296 10.56 -5.87 -6.01
C ASP A 296 10.76 -6.19 -4.52
N ALA A 297 10.16 -5.35 -3.66
CA ALA A 297 10.18 -5.48 -2.19
C ALA A 297 9.00 -4.71 -1.57
#